data_f8da299e10b12f5b61b9cbbab8904b7e
#
_entry.id   f8da299e10b12f5b61b9cbbab8904b7e
#
_cell.length_a   1.000
_cell.length_b   1.000
_cell.length_c   1.000
_cell.angle_alpha   90.00
_cell.angle_beta   90.00
_cell.angle_gamma   90.00
#
_symmetry.space_group_name_H-M   'P 1'
#
loop_
_entity.id
_entity.type
_entity.pdbx_description
1 polymer ?
#
loop_
_entity_poly.entity_id
_entity_poly.type
_entity_poly.pdbx_seq_one_letter_code
_entity_poly.pdbx_strand_id
1 'polypeptide(L)'
;MIAHRDSPQSDLVTAQVRIFIRREPNVVFDFFADLRNEPRYNQQVSGIRKTSPGPIDRDTTFAGQHLGIGPVTWRLSEYERPNHVVVEGRVGEGVYRWRSDFDAAAGGTWMTGRMEWQPPARWRFFRPLLAPILAWNARRSFRRMAQVLQRATV
;
A
#
# COMPACT_ATOMS: atom_id res chain seq x y z
N MET A 1 -18.37 -10.06 37.66
CA MET A 1 -18.93 -10.21 36.29
C MET A 1 -18.06 -9.31 35.39
N ILE A 2 -17.03 -9.89 34.81
CA ILE A 2 -16.04 -9.14 33.99
C ILE A 2 -16.53 -9.25 32.56
N ALA A 3 -16.98 -8.12 32.01
CA ALA A 3 -17.32 -8.01 30.60
C ALA A 3 -16.04 -8.16 29.76
N HIS A 4 -15.95 -9.27 29.04
CA HIS A 4 -14.97 -9.40 27.95
C HIS A 4 -15.31 -8.32 26.92
N ARG A 5 -14.46 -7.30 26.84
CA ARG A 5 -14.43 -6.41 25.70
C ARG A 5 -13.91 -7.24 24.52
N ASP A 6 -14.80 -7.56 23.62
CA ASP A 6 -14.44 -8.11 22.32
C ASP A 6 -13.45 -7.15 21.65
N SER A 7 -12.27 -7.66 21.41
CA SER A 7 -11.20 -6.91 20.75
C SER A 7 -11.60 -6.58 19.30
N PRO A 8 -11.34 -5.36 18.81
CA PRO A 8 -11.74 -4.93 17.47
C PRO A 8 -10.99 -5.62 16.31
N GLN A 9 -10.20 -6.66 16.59
CA GLN A 9 -9.41 -7.39 15.59
C GLN A 9 -10.24 -8.28 14.64
N SER A 10 -11.48 -8.62 15.00
CA SER A 10 -12.34 -9.46 14.14
C SER A 10 -12.87 -8.75 12.90
N ASP A 11 -12.67 -7.43 12.81
CA ASP A 11 -13.28 -6.58 11.78
C ASP A 11 -12.33 -6.17 10.67
N LEU A 12 -11.05 -6.55 10.73
CA LEU A 12 -10.05 -6.22 9.71
C LEU A 12 -10.11 -7.18 8.53
N VAL A 13 -10.02 -6.62 7.32
CA VAL A 13 -9.74 -7.36 6.09
C VAL A 13 -8.24 -7.27 5.83
N THR A 14 -7.58 -8.41 5.68
CA THR A 14 -6.13 -8.49 5.45
C THR A 14 -5.82 -9.09 4.09
N ALA A 15 -4.77 -8.58 3.46
CA ALA A 15 -4.21 -9.14 2.24
C ALA A 15 -2.68 -9.07 2.30
N GLN A 16 -2.03 -10.07 1.72
CA GLN A 16 -0.58 -10.13 1.63
C GLN A 16 -0.15 -10.47 0.21
N VAL A 17 0.90 -9.82 -0.25
CA VAL A 17 1.55 -10.12 -1.53
C VAL A 17 3.05 -10.10 -1.35
N ARG A 18 3.75 -10.99 -2.05
CA ARG A 18 5.22 -11.01 -2.10
C ARG A 18 5.66 -11.15 -3.54
N ILE A 19 6.63 -10.32 -3.95
CA ILE A 19 7.15 -10.32 -5.32
C ILE A 19 8.67 -10.10 -5.31
N PHE A 20 9.35 -10.75 -6.26
CA PHE A 20 10.75 -10.48 -6.53
C PHE A 20 10.90 -9.44 -7.64
N ILE A 21 11.74 -8.43 -7.40
CA ILE A 21 12.02 -7.33 -8.32
C ILE A 21 13.53 -7.30 -8.58
N ARG A 22 13.93 -7.38 -9.83
CA ARG A 22 15.35 -7.36 -10.23
C ARG A 22 15.93 -5.95 -10.20
N ARG A 23 15.94 -5.35 -9.01
CA ARG A 23 16.47 -4.03 -8.70
C ARG A 23 16.96 -3.98 -7.26
N GLU A 24 17.92 -3.13 -6.99
CA GLU A 24 18.42 -2.86 -5.64
C GLU A 24 17.33 -2.37 -4.70
N PRO A 25 17.38 -2.73 -3.39
CA PRO A 25 16.34 -2.35 -2.43
C PRO A 25 16.06 -0.85 -2.35
N ASN A 26 17.10 -0.02 -2.40
CA ASN A 26 16.96 1.43 -2.37
C ASN A 26 16.17 1.96 -3.58
N VAL A 27 16.39 1.40 -4.77
CA VAL A 27 15.68 1.79 -5.99
C VAL A 27 14.19 1.42 -5.90
N VAL A 28 13.89 0.19 -5.42
CA VAL A 28 12.52 -0.29 -5.25
C VAL A 28 11.80 0.53 -4.17
N PHE A 29 12.47 0.75 -3.05
CA PHE A 29 11.96 1.55 -1.94
C PHE A 29 11.61 2.98 -2.37
N ASP A 30 12.57 3.69 -2.98
CA ASP A 30 12.38 5.09 -3.38
C ASP A 30 11.24 5.23 -4.40
N PHE A 31 11.13 4.29 -5.33
CA PHE A 31 10.04 4.26 -6.30
C PHE A 31 8.68 4.04 -5.63
N PHE A 32 8.60 3.10 -4.69
CA PHE A 32 7.36 2.77 -3.97
C PHE A 32 6.94 3.87 -2.99
N ALA A 33 7.89 4.43 -2.23
CA ALA A 33 7.61 5.44 -1.22
C ALA A 33 7.13 6.78 -1.81
N ASP A 34 7.49 7.07 -3.06
CA ASP A 34 6.91 8.19 -3.79
C ASP A 34 5.57 7.80 -4.43
N LEU A 35 4.47 8.02 -3.71
CA LEU A 35 3.13 7.62 -4.16
C LEU A 35 2.71 8.28 -5.49
N ARG A 36 3.40 9.31 -5.96
CA ARG A 36 3.16 9.89 -7.30
C ARG A 36 3.48 8.90 -8.42
N ASN A 37 4.27 7.86 -8.12
CA ASN A 37 4.53 6.75 -9.05
C ASN A 37 3.40 5.72 -9.10
N GLU A 38 2.52 5.67 -8.10
CA GLU A 38 1.50 4.62 -7.98
C GLU A 38 0.60 4.50 -9.21
N PRO A 39 0.12 5.58 -9.86
CA PRO A 39 -0.69 5.46 -11.07
C PRO A 39 0.00 4.73 -12.24
N ARG A 40 1.32 4.61 -12.21
CA ARG A 40 2.09 3.89 -13.25
C ARG A 40 1.89 2.37 -13.17
N TYR A 41 1.47 1.86 -12.02
CA TYR A 41 1.28 0.43 -11.80
C TYR A 41 -0.10 0.07 -11.20
N ASN A 42 -0.77 0.99 -10.54
CA ASN A 42 -2.10 0.83 -9.99
C ASN A 42 -3.10 1.73 -10.73
N GLN A 43 -3.93 1.12 -11.59
CA GLN A 43 -4.91 1.86 -12.41
C GLN A 43 -6.11 2.36 -11.62
N GLN A 44 -6.24 1.98 -10.34
CA GLN A 44 -7.36 2.40 -9.50
C GLN A 44 -7.14 3.78 -8.87
N VAL A 45 -5.92 4.30 -8.93
CA VAL A 45 -5.59 5.62 -8.38
C VAL A 45 -5.12 6.57 -9.46
N SER A 46 -5.37 7.85 -9.27
CA SER A 46 -4.99 8.91 -10.20
C SER A 46 -4.80 10.25 -9.49
N GLY A 47 -4.12 11.17 -10.19
CA GLY A 47 -3.97 12.55 -9.73
C GLY A 47 -3.27 12.69 -8.39
N ILE A 48 -2.36 11.78 -8.05
CA ILE A 48 -1.65 11.81 -6.77
C ILE A 48 -0.65 12.96 -6.77
N ARG A 49 -0.75 13.79 -5.74
CA ARG A 49 0.17 14.88 -5.47
C ARG A 49 0.66 14.82 -4.03
N LYS A 50 1.91 15.24 -3.83
CA LYS A 50 2.48 15.42 -2.50
C LYS A 50 1.91 16.70 -1.88
N THR A 51 1.41 16.64 -0.67
CA THR A 51 0.74 17.75 0.01
C THR A 51 1.55 18.35 1.16
N SER A 52 2.53 17.61 1.69
CA SER A 52 3.47 18.13 2.68
C SER A 52 4.71 18.74 2.01
N PRO A 53 5.37 19.74 2.62
CA PRO A 53 6.62 20.31 2.13
C PRO A 53 7.80 19.36 2.35
N GLY A 54 8.95 19.68 1.71
CA GLY A 54 10.22 18.99 1.93
C GLY A 54 10.36 17.65 1.19
N PRO A 55 11.45 16.92 1.43
CA PRO A 55 11.69 15.61 0.83
C PRO A 55 10.70 14.55 1.34
N ILE A 56 10.64 13.42 0.64
CA ILE A 56 9.85 12.26 1.10
C ILE A 56 10.54 11.64 2.30
N ASP A 57 9.80 11.56 3.40
CA ASP A 57 10.25 11.00 4.67
C ASP A 57 9.01 10.59 5.50
N ARG A 58 9.22 10.19 6.75
CA ARG A 58 8.14 9.98 7.71
C ARG A 58 7.22 11.21 7.77
N ASP A 59 5.94 10.96 7.92
CA ASP A 59 4.86 11.95 7.94
C ASP A 59 4.62 12.72 6.63
N THR A 60 5.31 12.35 5.54
CA THR A 60 4.96 12.86 4.21
C THR A 60 3.52 12.50 3.87
N THR A 61 2.79 13.48 3.36
CA THR A 61 1.37 13.32 2.98
C THR A 61 1.16 13.50 1.48
N PHE A 62 0.16 12.76 0.99
CA PHE A 62 -0.28 12.79 -0.40
C PHE A 62 -1.80 12.87 -0.47
N ALA A 63 -2.33 13.34 -1.59
CA ALA A 63 -3.74 13.33 -1.91
C ALA A 63 -3.95 12.96 -3.37
N GLY A 64 -5.05 12.29 -3.66
CA GLY A 64 -5.42 11.86 -5.01
C GLY A 64 -6.83 11.33 -5.08
N GLN A 65 -7.12 10.56 -6.12
CA GLN A 65 -8.43 9.97 -6.38
C GLN A 65 -8.30 8.45 -6.48
N HIS A 66 -9.31 7.75 -5.96
CA HIS A 66 -9.46 6.32 -6.16
C HIS A 66 -10.73 6.05 -6.98
N LEU A 67 -10.59 5.24 -8.02
CA LEU A 67 -11.69 4.88 -8.92
C LEU A 67 -12.84 4.19 -8.14
N GLY A 68 -14.04 4.70 -8.29
CA GLY A 68 -15.23 4.15 -7.64
C GLY A 68 -15.41 4.52 -6.17
N ILE A 69 -14.45 5.22 -5.56
CA ILE A 69 -14.48 5.59 -4.14
C ILE A 69 -14.42 7.11 -3.96
N GLY A 70 -13.58 7.80 -4.73
CA GLY A 70 -13.42 9.25 -4.67
C GLY A 70 -12.09 9.70 -4.04
N PRO A 71 -12.07 10.89 -3.40
CA PRO A 71 -10.84 11.46 -2.84
C PRO A 71 -10.21 10.57 -1.78
N VAL A 72 -8.88 10.44 -1.83
CA VAL A 72 -8.07 9.70 -0.87
C VAL A 72 -6.91 10.56 -0.40
N THR A 73 -6.59 10.45 0.88
CA THR A 73 -5.37 11.01 1.46
C THR A 73 -4.51 9.90 2.03
N TRP A 74 -3.20 10.05 1.90
CA TRP A 74 -2.20 9.11 2.41
C TRP A 74 -1.18 9.82 3.26
N ARG A 75 -0.63 9.09 4.24
CA ARG A 75 0.50 9.49 5.07
C ARG A 75 1.49 8.34 5.18
N LEU A 76 2.77 8.62 5.08
CA LEU A 76 3.83 7.67 5.41
C LEU A 76 4.01 7.68 6.94
N SER A 77 3.39 6.74 7.64
CA SER A 77 3.43 6.69 9.11
C SER A 77 4.73 6.10 9.66
N GLU A 78 5.39 5.25 8.87
CA GLU A 78 6.74 4.73 9.13
C GLU A 78 7.58 4.85 7.86
N TYR A 79 8.85 5.19 8.01
CA TYR A 79 9.77 5.36 6.90
C TYR A 79 11.18 4.97 7.36
N GLU A 80 11.65 3.83 6.91
CA GLU A 80 12.97 3.28 7.23
C GLU A 80 13.66 2.82 5.94
N ARG A 81 14.29 3.74 5.23
CA ARG A 81 14.94 3.49 3.97
C ARG A 81 16.21 2.64 4.16
N PRO A 82 16.43 1.57 3.40
CA PRO A 82 15.56 1.01 2.35
C PRO A 82 14.71 -0.18 2.83
N ASN A 83 14.49 -0.33 4.12
CA ASN A 83 13.99 -1.57 4.73
C ASN A 83 12.47 -1.68 4.74
N HIS A 84 11.76 -0.65 5.22
CA HIS A 84 10.31 -0.67 5.23
C HIS A 84 9.66 0.71 5.20
N VAL A 85 8.44 0.75 4.72
CA VAL A 85 7.56 1.91 4.74
C VAL A 85 6.13 1.47 5.06
N VAL A 86 5.42 2.28 5.84
CA VAL A 86 4.00 2.09 6.12
C VAL A 86 3.22 3.28 5.59
N VAL A 87 2.23 2.98 4.75
CA VAL A 87 1.29 3.95 4.19
C VAL A 87 -0.05 3.78 4.88
N GLU A 88 -0.54 4.83 5.50
CA GLU A 88 -1.90 4.91 6.02
C GLU A 88 -2.76 5.72 5.05
N GLY A 89 -3.87 5.14 4.59
CA GLY A 89 -4.80 5.78 3.66
C GLY A 89 -6.17 5.98 4.29
N ARG A 90 -6.81 7.11 3.97
CA ARG A 90 -8.20 7.42 4.33
C ARG A 90 -9.03 7.59 3.09
N VAL A 91 -10.12 6.83 3.04
CA VAL A 91 -11.09 6.81 1.96
C VAL A 91 -12.48 6.91 2.57
N GLY A 92 -13.08 8.11 2.55
CA GLY A 92 -14.31 8.35 3.28
C GLY A 92 -14.15 8.03 4.77
N GLU A 93 -14.98 7.15 5.30
CA GLU A 93 -14.89 6.67 6.70
C GLU A 93 -13.93 5.48 6.86
N GLY A 94 -13.44 4.90 5.76
CA GLY A 94 -12.54 3.76 5.78
C GLY A 94 -11.08 4.18 5.99
N VAL A 95 -10.37 3.40 6.79
CA VAL A 95 -8.92 3.54 7.00
C VAL A 95 -8.25 2.24 6.61
N TYR A 96 -7.17 2.32 5.88
CA TYR A 96 -6.33 1.17 5.62
C TYR A 96 -4.87 1.48 5.93
N ARG A 97 -4.14 0.44 6.26
CA ARG A 97 -2.71 0.47 6.52
C ARG A 97 -2.04 -0.52 5.59
N TRP A 98 -1.06 -0.04 4.86
CA TRP A 98 -0.24 -0.85 3.97
C TRP A 98 1.21 -0.80 4.44
N ARG A 99 1.74 -1.95 4.87
CA ARG A 99 3.16 -2.12 5.20
C ARG A 99 3.88 -2.81 4.05
N SER A 100 5.01 -2.26 3.64
CA SER A 100 5.92 -2.89 2.68
C SER A 100 7.30 -3.05 3.30
N ASP A 101 7.81 -4.27 3.23
CA ASP A 101 9.16 -4.65 3.64
C ASP A 101 9.98 -4.99 2.38
N PHE A 102 11.25 -4.60 2.35
CA PHE A 102 12.15 -4.72 1.21
C PHE A 102 13.41 -5.46 1.65
N ASP A 103 13.53 -6.72 1.27
CA ASP A 103 14.62 -7.59 1.65
C ASP A 103 15.59 -7.79 0.49
N ALA A 104 16.87 -7.45 0.69
CA ALA A 104 17.90 -7.68 -0.30
C ALA A 104 18.08 -9.18 -0.57
N ALA A 105 18.24 -9.53 -1.84
CA ALA A 105 18.49 -10.90 -2.27
C ALA A 105 19.45 -10.91 -3.45
N ALA A 106 20.00 -12.07 -3.79
CA ALA A 106 20.84 -12.21 -4.96
C ALA A 106 20.08 -11.78 -6.22
N GLY A 107 20.59 -10.75 -6.91
CA GLY A 107 20.03 -10.22 -8.15
C GLY A 107 18.81 -9.32 -7.99
N GLY A 108 18.45 -8.89 -6.77
CA GLY A 108 17.31 -8.00 -6.60
C GLY A 108 16.79 -7.86 -5.18
N THR A 109 15.48 -7.64 -5.08
CA THR A 109 14.76 -7.36 -3.83
C THR A 109 13.50 -8.21 -3.74
N TRP A 110 13.29 -8.86 -2.61
CA TRP A 110 11.96 -9.35 -2.24
C TRP A 110 11.17 -8.22 -1.59
N MET A 111 10.06 -7.88 -2.18
CA MET A 111 9.10 -6.94 -1.61
C MET A 111 7.90 -7.71 -1.07
N THR A 112 7.60 -7.52 0.21
CA THR A 112 6.42 -8.10 0.88
C THR A 112 5.50 -6.99 1.30
N GLY A 113 4.28 -6.95 0.73
CA GLY A 113 3.24 -5.99 1.09
C GLY A 113 2.16 -6.68 1.93
N ARG A 114 1.75 -6.03 3.02
CA ARG A 114 0.64 -6.45 3.89
C ARG A 114 -0.33 -5.31 4.05
N MET A 115 -1.59 -5.57 3.75
CA MET A 115 -2.66 -4.62 3.91
C MET A 115 -3.59 -5.03 5.04
N GLU A 116 -3.95 -4.06 5.86
CA GLU A 116 -5.02 -4.13 6.84
C GLU A 116 -6.04 -3.04 6.51
N TRP A 117 -7.26 -3.43 6.30
CA TRP A 117 -8.35 -2.51 5.99
C TRP A 117 -9.51 -2.72 6.94
N GLN A 118 -10.01 -1.63 7.50
CA GLN A 118 -11.23 -1.62 8.27
C GLN A 118 -12.34 -1.07 7.37
N PRO A 119 -13.15 -1.95 6.75
CA PRO A 119 -14.24 -1.51 5.89
C PRO A 119 -15.37 -0.87 6.72
N PRO A 120 -16.12 0.07 6.14
CA PRO A 120 -17.35 0.58 6.74
C PRO A 120 -18.32 -0.55 7.08
N ALA A 121 -19.15 -0.37 8.12
CA ALA A 121 -20.06 -1.40 8.62
C ALA A 121 -21.01 -1.96 7.53
N ARG A 122 -21.40 -1.14 6.55
CA ARG A 122 -22.22 -1.53 5.39
C ARG A 122 -21.61 -2.63 4.51
N TRP A 123 -20.27 -2.81 4.56
CA TRP A 123 -19.52 -3.80 3.79
C TRP A 123 -19.35 -5.12 4.55
N ARG A 124 -19.86 -5.25 5.77
CA ARG A 124 -19.66 -6.41 6.64
C ARG A 124 -20.05 -7.73 5.99
N PHE A 125 -21.11 -7.76 5.21
CA PHE A 125 -21.60 -8.98 4.53
C PHE A 125 -20.71 -9.42 3.36
N PHE A 126 -19.91 -8.50 2.78
CA PHE A 126 -19.05 -8.78 1.65
C PHE A 126 -17.62 -9.16 2.04
N ARG A 127 -17.30 -9.18 3.33
CA ARG A 127 -15.96 -9.46 3.86
C ARG A 127 -15.29 -10.69 3.26
N PRO A 128 -15.95 -11.87 3.16
CA PRO A 128 -15.31 -13.07 2.63
C PRO A 128 -14.83 -12.90 1.18
N LEU A 129 -15.45 -11.99 0.42
CA LEU A 129 -15.10 -11.70 -0.97
C LEU A 129 -14.04 -10.60 -1.10
N LEU A 130 -13.93 -9.71 -0.10
CA LEU A 130 -13.03 -8.56 -0.17
C LEU A 130 -11.56 -8.96 -0.09
N ALA A 131 -11.18 -9.84 0.83
CA ALA A 131 -9.79 -10.25 1.00
C ALA A 131 -9.16 -10.86 -0.27
N PRO A 132 -9.79 -11.84 -0.97
CA PRO A 132 -9.25 -12.38 -2.22
C PRO A 132 -9.21 -11.35 -3.35
N ILE A 133 -10.21 -10.45 -3.46
CA ILE A 133 -10.23 -9.39 -4.47
C ILE A 133 -9.07 -8.41 -4.24
N LEU A 134 -8.85 -7.98 -2.99
CA LEU A 134 -7.77 -7.07 -2.63
C LEU A 134 -6.39 -7.72 -2.87
N ALA A 135 -6.23 -8.98 -2.51
CA ALA A 135 -5.00 -9.72 -2.76
C ALA A 135 -4.71 -9.87 -4.27
N TRP A 136 -5.73 -10.13 -5.07
CA TRP A 136 -5.60 -10.23 -6.52
C TRP A 136 -5.20 -8.88 -7.14
N ASN A 137 -5.87 -7.78 -6.75
CA ASN A 137 -5.54 -6.43 -7.19
C ASN A 137 -4.11 -6.04 -6.81
N ALA A 138 -3.70 -6.33 -5.59
CA ALA A 138 -2.36 -6.05 -5.11
C ALA A 138 -1.28 -6.83 -5.90
N ARG A 139 -1.50 -8.13 -6.14
CA ARG A 139 -0.60 -8.94 -6.96
C ARG A 139 -0.47 -8.41 -8.37
N ARG A 140 -1.58 -8.01 -8.98
CA ARG A 140 -1.58 -7.42 -10.33
C ARG A 140 -0.81 -6.11 -10.38
N SER A 141 -1.05 -5.22 -9.42
CA SER A 141 -0.35 -3.94 -9.32
C SER A 141 1.14 -4.13 -9.09
N PHE A 142 1.54 -5.02 -8.20
CA PHE A 142 2.96 -5.26 -7.90
C PHE A 142 3.70 -5.92 -9.06
N ARG A 143 3.06 -6.81 -9.82
CA ARG A 143 3.65 -7.35 -11.06
C ARG A 143 3.91 -6.24 -12.09
N ARG A 144 2.98 -5.29 -12.22
CA ARG A 144 3.17 -4.12 -13.10
C ARG A 144 4.29 -3.23 -12.59
N MET A 145 4.36 -2.99 -11.28
CA MET A 145 5.45 -2.22 -10.68
C MET A 145 6.81 -2.83 -10.99
N ALA A 146 6.96 -4.15 -10.83
CA ALA A 146 8.18 -4.86 -11.19
C ALA A 146 8.54 -4.66 -12.67
N GLN A 147 7.56 -4.74 -13.58
CA GLN A 147 7.77 -4.51 -15.00
C GLN A 147 8.21 -3.07 -15.30
N VAL A 148 7.59 -2.08 -14.66
CA VAL A 148 7.96 -0.66 -14.81
C VAL A 148 9.39 -0.43 -14.35
N LEU A 149 9.76 -0.95 -13.18
CA LEU A 149 11.10 -0.81 -12.63
C LEU A 149 12.18 -1.54 -13.46
N GLN A 150 11.85 -2.71 -14.01
CA GLN A 150 12.78 -3.47 -14.83
C GLN A 150 12.99 -2.88 -16.24
N ARG A 151 11.98 -2.21 -16.78
CA ARG A 151 12.07 -1.53 -18.09
C ARG A 151 12.83 -0.21 -18.04
N ALA A 152 12.93 0.43 -16.91
CA ALA A 152 13.64 1.71 -16.74
C ALA A 152 15.18 1.59 -16.82
N THR A 153 15.71 0.46 -17.30
CA THR A 153 17.16 0.17 -17.41
C THR A 153 17.65 0.17 -18.86
N VAL A 154 16.93 0.77 -19.79
CA VAL A 154 17.43 0.93 -21.18
C VAL A 154 17.86 2.35 -21.42
#